data_6913162f6a0a35632e76f01cf5a79b24
#
_entry.id   6913162f6a0a35632e76f01cf5a79b24
#
_cell.length_a   1.000
_cell.length_b   1.000
_cell.length_c   1.000
_cell.angle_alpha   90.00
_cell.angle_beta   90.00
_cell.angle_gamma   90.00
#
_symmetry.space_group_name_H-M   'P 1'
#
loop_
_entity.id
_entity.type
_entity.pdbx_description
1 polymer ?
#
loop_
_entity_poly.entity_id
_entity_poly.type
_entity_poly.pdbx_seq_one_letter_code
_entity_poly.pdbx_strand_id
1 'polypeptide(L)'
;MPSFFIDPDPPSSAVALCSRLVDELEQALRLNLEGPSARRPLGLATGRTMEPLYAALVERLLGWSADDLAALRRRWCSFNLDEYLGLPAGDPRSYRSFMNAQLGRPLSLPEGALQLPDGQAAAADAAARAFQAALIDLGGIGVQLLGLGSNGHVGFNEPPCGREQPCRVVQLSDATRRQNAGLFGGDPEAVPVRAITLGL
;
A
#
# COMPACT_ATOMS: atom_id res chain seq x y z
N MET A 1 -9.42 19.67 -6.67
CA MET A 1 -7.98 19.44 -6.91
C MET A 1 -7.36 18.96 -5.62
N PRO A 2 -6.51 17.93 -5.64
CA PRO A 2 -5.77 17.57 -4.42
C PRO A 2 -4.91 18.77 -4.02
N SER A 3 -5.02 19.19 -2.76
CA SER A 3 -4.15 20.20 -2.21
C SER A 3 -2.86 19.53 -1.73
N PHE A 4 -1.71 19.98 -2.22
CA PHE A 4 -0.43 19.54 -1.69
C PHE A 4 -0.10 20.40 -0.46
N PHE A 5 0.12 19.74 0.65
CA PHE A 5 0.67 20.37 1.84
C PHE A 5 2.13 19.90 1.98
N ILE A 6 3.04 20.85 1.91
CA ILE A 6 4.45 20.62 2.25
C ILE A 6 4.61 21.08 3.68
N ASP A 7 4.99 20.17 4.56
CA ASP A 7 5.30 20.54 5.93
C ASP A 7 6.50 21.50 5.95
N PRO A 8 6.35 22.72 6.44
CA PRO A 8 7.45 23.66 6.52
C PRO A 8 8.51 23.26 7.56
N ASP A 9 8.16 22.39 8.49
CA ASP A 9 9.05 21.92 9.56
C ASP A 9 8.95 20.39 9.69
N PRO A 10 9.50 19.65 8.71
CA PRO A 10 9.43 18.18 8.73
C PRO A 10 10.21 17.63 9.93
N PRO A 11 9.76 16.53 10.53
CA PRO A 11 10.46 15.91 11.64
C PRO A 11 11.92 15.63 11.30
N SER A 12 12.83 16.05 12.16
CA SER A 12 14.28 15.95 11.95
C SER A 12 14.84 14.54 12.09
N SER A 13 14.03 13.58 12.54
CA SER A 13 14.44 12.19 12.70
C SER A 13 13.43 11.20 12.11
N ALA A 14 13.92 10.04 11.68
CA ALA A 14 13.07 8.96 11.19
C ALA A 14 12.05 8.49 12.23
N VAL A 15 12.40 8.52 13.51
CA VAL A 15 11.50 8.14 14.61
C VAL A 15 10.34 9.13 14.74
N ALA A 16 10.64 10.43 14.73
CA ALA A 16 9.62 11.48 14.81
C ALA A 16 8.71 11.46 13.57
N LEU A 17 9.27 11.23 12.38
CA LEU A 17 8.49 11.05 11.15
C LEU A 17 7.57 9.83 11.25
N CYS A 18 8.09 8.71 11.72
CA CYS A 18 7.31 7.49 11.92
C CYS A 18 6.13 7.73 12.87
N SER A 19 6.38 8.35 14.02
CA SER A 19 5.33 8.68 15.00
C SER A 19 4.23 9.55 14.38
N ARG A 20 4.61 10.58 13.65
CA ARG A 20 3.66 11.47 12.99
C ARG A 20 2.81 10.75 11.94
N LEU A 21 3.44 9.91 11.11
CA LEU A 21 2.70 9.12 10.13
C LEU A 21 1.74 8.12 10.79
N VAL A 22 2.12 7.53 11.93
CA VAL A 22 1.22 6.68 12.73
C VAL A 22 0.02 7.47 13.24
N ASP A 23 0.23 8.70 13.74
CA ASP A 23 -0.85 9.55 14.23
C ASP A 23 -1.84 9.90 13.11
N GLU A 24 -1.36 10.22 11.92
CA GLU A 24 -2.20 10.50 10.73
C GLU A 24 -3.01 9.26 10.30
N LEU A 25 -2.37 8.08 10.25
CA LEU A 25 -3.04 6.84 9.91
C LEU A 25 -4.08 6.43 10.97
N GLU A 26 -3.74 6.56 12.26
CA GLU A 26 -4.68 6.31 13.35
C GLU A 26 -5.89 7.24 13.27
N GLN A 27 -5.68 8.53 13.05
CA GLN A 27 -6.76 9.49 12.88
C GLN A 27 -7.69 9.12 11.72
N ALA A 28 -7.13 8.76 10.56
CA ALA A 28 -7.90 8.31 9.42
C ALA A 28 -8.73 7.05 9.73
N LEU A 29 -8.15 6.10 10.46
CA LEU A 29 -8.85 4.89 10.89
C LEU A 29 -10.00 5.21 11.86
N ARG A 30 -9.79 6.10 12.85
CA ARG A 30 -10.84 6.51 13.79
C ARG A 30 -12.00 7.20 13.07
N LEU A 31 -11.71 8.12 12.16
CA LEU A 31 -12.74 8.77 11.34
C LEU A 31 -13.57 7.75 10.53
N ASN A 32 -12.95 6.70 10.04
CA ASN A 32 -13.64 5.61 9.35
C ASN A 32 -14.54 4.77 10.27
N LEU A 33 -14.35 4.81 11.59
CA LEU A 33 -15.21 4.13 12.54
C LEU A 33 -16.45 4.96 12.93
N GLU A 34 -16.38 6.28 12.87
CA GLU A 34 -17.40 7.20 13.41
C GLU A 34 -18.63 7.37 12.52
N GLY A 35 -18.55 7.03 11.21
CA GLY A 35 -19.68 7.28 10.31
C GLY A 35 -19.87 6.29 9.17
N PRO A 36 -21.11 6.10 8.69
CA PRO A 36 -21.40 5.26 7.54
C PRO A 36 -20.99 5.90 6.20
N SER A 37 -20.87 7.23 6.15
CA SER A 37 -20.69 8.00 4.91
C SER A 37 -19.24 8.37 4.59
N ALA A 38 -18.29 8.09 5.48
CA ALA A 38 -16.91 8.58 5.37
C ALA A 38 -15.88 7.46 5.14
N ARG A 39 -16.32 6.26 4.83
CA ARG A 39 -15.40 5.12 4.63
C ARG A 39 -14.65 5.26 3.32
N ARG A 40 -13.52 5.91 3.37
CA ARG A 40 -12.56 5.80 2.28
C ARG A 40 -11.43 4.85 2.69
N PRO A 41 -11.06 3.91 1.80
CA PRO A 41 -9.92 3.03 2.04
C PRO A 41 -8.66 3.81 2.37
N LEU A 42 -7.78 3.20 3.18
CA LEU A 42 -6.40 3.63 3.25
C LEU A 42 -5.65 3.16 2.01
N GLY A 43 -4.84 4.02 1.44
CA GLY A 43 -3.84 3.64 0.46
C GLY A 43 -2.52 3.33 1.18
N LEU A 44 -1.98 2.14 0.95
CA LEU A 44 -0.79 1.66 1.63
C LEU A 44 0.32 1.33 0.64
N ALA A 45 1.56 1.47 1.08
CA ALA A 45 2.76 1.14 0.32
C ALA A 45 3.48 -0.07 0.93
N THR A 46 4.34 -0.70 0.15
CA THR A 46 5.21 -1.79 0.60
C THR A 46 6.67 -1.36 0.64
N GLY A 47 7.52 -2.19 1.19
CA GLY A 47 8.95 -1.99 1.23
C GLY A 47 9.52 -1.90 2.64
N ARG A 48 10.83 -2.11 2.76
CA ARG A 48 11.53 -2.14 4.06
C ARG A 48 11.40 -0.86 4.86
N THR A 49 11.27 0.28 4.21
CA THR A 49 11.05 1.58 4.88
C THR A 49 9.70 1.66 5.59
N MET A 50 8.74 0.81 5.21
CA MET A 50 7.42 0.75 5.83
C MET A 50 7.36 -0.18 7.05
N GLU A 51 8.32 -1.10 7.21
CA GLU A 51 8.33 -2.06 8.32
C GLU A 51 8.26 -1.40 9.71
N PRO A 52 9.13 -0.43 10.04
CA PRO A 52 9.05 0.24 11.34
C PRO A 52 7.76 1.03 11.53
N LEU A 53 7.21 1.61 10.45
CA LEU A 53 5.94 2.33 10.49
C LEU A 53 4.78 1.37 10.81
N TYR A 54 4.70 0.25 10.11
CA TYR A 54 3.64 -0.73 10.35
C TYR A 54 3.78 -1.42 11.71
N ALA A 55 4.98 -1.68 12.19
CA ALA A 55 5.20 -2.19 13.55
C ALA A 55 4.67 -1.22 14.60
N ALA A 56 4.99 0.08 14.48
CA ALA A 56 4.50 1.11 15.39
C ALA A 56 2.97 1.31 15.29
N LEU A 57 2.41 1.24 14.08
CA LEU A 57 0.98 1.31 13.87
C LEU A 57 0.25 0.12 14.52
N VAL A 58 0.75 -1.09 14.34
CA VAL A 58 0.20 -2.31 14.98
C VAL A 58 0.22 -2.19 16.49
N GLU A 59 1.34 -1.79 17.08
CA GLU A 59 1.45 -1.57 18.54
C GLU A 59 0.42 -0.56 19.03
N ARG A 60 0.28 0.57 18.33
CA ARG A 60 -0.69 1.62 18.64
C ARG A 60 -2.13 1.09 18.59
N LEU A 61 -2.50 0.36 17.55
CA LEU A 61 -3.85 -0.15 17.35
C LEU A 61 -4.19 -1.29 18.32
N LEU A 62 -3.23 -2.14 18.67
CA LEU A 62 -3.44 -3.18 19.68
C LEU A 62 -3.65 -2.60 21.10
N GLY A 63 -3.25 -1.36 21.34
CA GLY A 63 -3.54 -0.61 22.56
C GLY A 63 -4.97 -0.03 22.64
N TRP A 64 -5.78 -0.15 21.58
CA TRP A 64 -7.17 0.31 21.60
C TRP A 64 -8.06 -0.58 22.48
N SER A 65 -9.24 -0.07 22.85
CA SER A 65 -10.23 -0.89 23.53
C SER A 65 -10.61 -2.14 22.72
N ALA A 66 -11.05 -3.19 23.38
CA ALA A 66 -11.45 -4.43 22.69
C ALA A 66 -12.58 -4.17 21.68
N ASP A 67 -13.51 -3.28 22.01
CA ASP A 67 -14.65 -2.92 21.15
C ASP A 67 -14.18 -2.13 19.92
N ASP A 68 -13.30 -1.15 20.10
CA ASP A 68 -12.74 -0.36 19.00
C ASP A 68 -11.90 -1.24 18.06
N LEU A 69 -11.08 -2.12 18.63
CA LEU A 69 -10.28 -3.05 17.84
C LEU A 69 -11.16 -4.04 17.06
N ALA A 70 -12.24 -4.52 17.68
CA ALA A 70 -13.21 -5.36 16.97
C ALA A 70 -13.93 -4.59 15.88
N ALA A 71 -14.28 -3.33 16.10
CA ALA A 71 -14.87 -2.46 15.08
C ALA A 71 -13.89 -2.18 13.94
N LEU A 72 -12.62 -1.90 14.27
CA LEU A 72 -11.53 -1.73 13.30
C LEU A 72 -11.40 -2.94 12.37
N ARG A 73 -11.32 -4.15 12.94
CA ARG A 73 -11.19 -5.39 12.17
C ARG A 73 -12.35 -5.59 11.20
N ARG A 74 -13.57 -5.35 11.64
CA ARG A 74 -14.77 -5.46 10.77
C ARG A 74 -14.83 -4.41 9.67
N ARG A 75 -14.17 -3.28 9.90
CA ARG A 75 -14.28 -2.11 9.04
C ARG A 75 -13.02 -1.81 8.23
N TRP A 76 -11.93 -2.55 8.49
CA TRP A 76 -10.68 -2.33 7.76
C TRP A 76 -10.90 -2.49 6.26
N CYS A 77 -10.45 -1.52 5.51
CA CYS A 77 -10.33 -1.58 4.07
C CYS A 77 -9.12 -0.76 3.65
N SER A 78 -8.15 -1.40 3.03
CA SER A 78 -6.98 -0.72 2.48
C SER A 78 -6.66 -1.23 1.09
N PHE A 79 -6.11 -0.35 0.26
CA PHE A 79 -5.62 -0.65 -1.08
C PHE A 79 -4.12 -0.41 -1.15
N ASN A 80 -3.38 -1.39 -1.65
CA ASN A 80 -1.99 -1.18 -1.98
C ASN A 80 -1.84 -0.66 -3.40
N LEU A 81 -0.77 0.09 -3.65
CA LEU A 81 -0.52 0.71 -4.95
C LEU A 81 -0.29 -0.31 -6.05
N ASP A 82 0.33 -1.44 -5.71
CA ASP A 82 0.90 -2.33 -6.71
C ASP A 82 1.08 -3.77 -6.21
N GLU A 83 1.33 -4.66 -7.16
CA GLU A 83 1.75 -6.04 -6.93
C GLU A 83 2.53 -6.57 -8.13
N TYR A 84 3.52 -7.41 -7.88
CA TYR A 84 4.24 -8.13 -8.93
C TYR A 84 3.35 -9.11 -9.67
N LEU A 85 3.57 -9.25 -10.98
CA LEU A 85 2.93 -10.28 -11.80
C LEU A 85 3.80 -11.53 -11.91
N GLY A 86 3.17 -12.69 -11.70
CA GLY A 86 3.77 -13.99 -11.97
C GLY A 86 4.50 -14.64 -10.79
N LEU A 87 4.47 -14.04 -9.59
CA LEU A 87 4.92 -14.75 -8.40
C LEU A 87 3.89 -15.83 -8.00
N PRO A 88 4.32 -17.01 -7.51
CA PRO A 88 3.41 -18.03 -7.01
C PRO A 88 2.54 -17.55 -5.85
N ALA A 89 1.40 -18.21 -5.65
CA ALA A 89 0.54 -17.94 -4.49
C ALA A 89 1.32 -18.18 -3.19
N GLY A 90 1.26 -17.18 -2.29
CA GLY A 90 1.95 -17.25 -1.01
C GLY A 90 3.47 -17.05 -1.08
N ASP A 91 4.02 -16.67 -2.24
CA ASP A 91 5.44 -16.32 -2.34
C ASP A 91 5.77 -15.22 -1.32
N PRO A 92 6.76 -15.40 -0.44
CA PRO A 92 7.10 -14.43 0.60
C PRO A 92 7.57 -13.08 0.05
N ARG A 93 7.96 -13.02 -1.22
CA ARG A 93 8.43 -11.81 -1.91
C ARG A 93 7.27 -11.00 -2.51
N SER A 94 6.04 -11.54 -2.56
CA SER A 94 4.87 -10.80 -3.01
C SER A 94 4.48 -9.71 -2.01
N TYR A 95 3.91 -8.62 -2.51
CA TYR A 95 3.43 -7.54 -1.65
C TYR A 95 2.22 -7.99 -0.82
N ARG A 96 1.42 -8.91 -1.32
CA ARG A 96 0.35 -9.56 -0.55
C ARG A 96 0.90 -10.29 0.68
N SER A 97 1.96 -11.07 0.52
CA SER A 97 2.62 -11.76 1.65
C SER A 97 3.22 -10.76 2.65
N PHE A 98 3.85 -9.70 2.14
CA PHE A 98 4.37 -8.60 2.96
C PHE A 98 3.24 -7.96 3.79
N MET A 99 2.15 -7.52 3.18
CA MET A 99 1.06 -6.86 3.89
C MET A 99 0.37 -7.78 4.89
N ASN A 100 0.21 -9.05 4.56
CA ASN A 100 -0.30 -10.04 5.50
C ASN A 100 0.64 -10.25 6.71
N ALA A 101 1.94 -10.19 6.50
CA ALA A 101 2.92 -10.29 7.57
C ALA A 101 2.93 -9.05 8.47
N GLN A 102 2.87 -7.85 7.85
CA GLN A 102 3.01 -6.59 8.57
C GLN A 102 1.71 -6.15 9.27
N LEU A 103 0.56 -6.38 8.69
CA LEU A 103 -0.74 -5.89 9.20
C LEU A 103 -1.77 -6.99 9.37
N GLY A 104 -1.95 -7.85 8.36
CA GLY A 104 -3.02 -8.84 8.34
C GLY A 104 -3.01 -9.75 9.56
N ARG A 105 -1.92 -10.48 9.76
CA ARG A 105 -1.77 -11.41 10.88
C ARG A 105 -1.68 -10.71 12.25
N PRO A 106 -0.83 -9.68 12.45
CA PRO A 106 -0.72 -9.02 13.73
C PRO A 106 -2.03 -8.43 14.24
N LEU A 107 -2.82 -7.82 13.34
CA LEU A 107 -4.10 -7.22 13.68
C LEU A 107 -5.27 -8.22 13.57
N SER A 108 -5.05 -9.45 13.13
CA SER A 108 -6.10 -10.44 12.86
C SER A 108 -7.18 -9.89 11.92
N LEU A 109 -6.75 -9.26 10.83
CA LEU A 109 -7.66 -8.71 9.84
C LEU A 109 -8.36 -9.83 9.06
N PRO A 110 -9.65 -9.67 8.72
CA PRO A 110 -10.37 -10.66 7.93
C PRO A 110 -9.81 -10.75 6.49
N GLU A 111 -10.08 -11.87 5.86
CA GLU A 111 -9.80 -12.04 4.43
C GLU A 111 -10.47 -10.92 3.62
N GLY A 112 -9.77 -10.38 2.63
CA GLY A 112 -10.27 -9.29 1.80
C GLY A 112 -10.16 -7.89 2.42
N ALA A 113 -9.71 -7.74 3.67
CA ALA A 113 -9.48 -6.42 4.27
C ALA A 113 -8.32 -5.66 3.60
N LEU A 114 -7.28 -6.40 3.20
CA LEU A 114 -6.12 -5.87 2.47
C LEU A 114 -6.32 -6.12 0.97
N GLN A 115 -6.67 -5.09 0.23
CA GLN A 115 -6.86 -5.15 -1.22
C GLN A 115 -5.54 -4.90 -1.94
N LEU A 116 -5.12 -5.85 -2.73
CA LEU A 116 -3.94 -5.74 -3.61
C LEU A 116 -4.34 -6.20 -5.02
N PRO A 117 -3.67 -5.69 -6.06
CA PRO A 117 -3.86 -6.23 -7.40
C PRO A 117 -3.64 -7.74 -7.43
N ASP A 118 -4.35 -8.45 -8.30
CA ASP A 118 -4.15 -9.89 -8.47
C ASP A 118 -2.90 -10.16 -9.33
N GLY A 119 -1.78 -10.40 -8.65
CA GLY A 119 -0.49 -10.72 -9.29
C GLY A 119 -0.46 -12.07 -10.01
N GLN A 120 -1.50 -12.90 -9.88
CA GLN A 120 -1.61 -14.22 -10.51
C GLN A 120 -2.66 -14.27 -11.62
N ALA A 121 -3.34 -13.16 -11.89
CA ALA A 121 -4.40 -13.11 -12.89
C ALA A 121 -3.89 -13.52 -14.28
N ALA A 122 -4.54 -14.50 -14.88
CA ALA A 122 -4.28 -14.90 -16.25
C ALA A 122 -4.54 -13.74 -17.24
N ALA A 123 -5.53 -12.89 -16.92
CA ALA A 123 -5.89 -11.68 -17.69
C ALA A 123 -5.51 -10.42 -16.89
N ALA A 124 -4.23 -10.13 -16.77
CA ALA A 124 -3.69 -9.07 -15.91
C ALA A 124 -4.29 -7.67 -16.18
N ASP A 125 -4.55 -7.32 -17.45
CA ASP A 125 -5.19 -6.04 -17.79
C ASP A 125 -6.65 -5.97 -17.31
N ALA A 126 -7.37 -7.09 -17.32
CA ALA A 126 -8.72 -7.15 -16.77
C ALA A 126 -8.70 -7.04 -15.25
N ALA A 127 -7.72 -7.70 -14.59
CA ALA A 127 -7.52 -7.58 -13.14
C ALA A 127 -7.18 -6.14 -12.72
N ALA A 128 -6.33 -5.44 -13.47
CA ALA A 128 -6.01 -4.03 -13.22
C ALA A 128 -7.28 -3.14 -13.30
N ARG A 129 -8.10 -3.33 -14.34
CA ARG A 129 -9.37 -2.59 -14.47
C ARG A 129 -10.34 -2.90 -13.34
N ALA A 130 -10.48 -4.16 -12.97
CA ALA A 130 -11.37 -4.57 -11.87
C ALA A 130 -10.91 -3.99 -10.53
N PHE A 131 -9.59 -3.97 -10.28
CA PHE A 131 -9.01 -3.38 -9.09
C PHE A 131 -9.29 -1.88 -8.99
N GLN A 132 -9.13 -1.14 -10.10
CA GLN A 132 -9.49 0.28 -10.17
C GLN A 132 -10.98 0.52 -9.96
N ALA A 133 -11.83 -0.29 -10.59
CA ALA A 133 -13.28 -0.18 -10.44
C ALA A 133 -13.71 -0.36 -8.98
N ALA A 134 -13.19 -1.37 -8.29
CA ALA A 134 -13.45 -1.61 -6.88
C ALA A 134 -13.05 -0.41 -6.00
N LEU A 135 -11.94 0.25 -6.30
CA LEU A 135 -11.52 1.46 -5.59
C LEU A 135 -12.46 2.64 -5.87
N ILE A 136 -12.89 2.82 -7.12
CA ILE A 136 -13.81 3.90 -7.52
C ILE A 136 -15.17 3.72 -6.84
N ASP A 137 -15.69 2.49 -6.79
CA ASP A 137 -16.97 2.15 -6.14
C ASP A 137 -16.97 2.48 -4.64
N LEU A 138 -15.80 2.50 -4.01
CA LEU A 138 -15.61 2.91 -2.61
C LEU A 138 -15.35 4.42 -2.44
N GLY A 139 -15.42 5.20 -3.52
CA GLY A 139 -15.21 6.65 -3.50
C GLY A 139 -13.74 7.08 -3.49
N GLY A 140 -12.83 6.18 -3.86
CA GLY A 140 -11.38 6.43 -3.90
C GLY A 140 -10.69 6.33 -2.55
N ILE A 141 -9.38 6.57 -2.53
CA ILE A 141 -8.53 6.53 -1.33
C ILE A 141 -8.75 7.80 -0.49
N GLY A 142 -8.89 7.64 0.82
CA GLY A 142 -9.00 8.74 1.78
C GLY A 142 -7.63 9.34 2.12
N VAL A 143 -6.74 8.51 2.60
CA VAL A 143 -5.35 8.86 2.93
C VAL A 143 -4.43 7.86 2.25
N GLN A 144 -3.45 8.36 1.49
CA GLN A 144 -2.48 7.53 0.79
C GLN A 144 -1.09 7.68 1.41
N LEU A 145 -0.56 6.57 1.94
CA LEU A 145 0.84 6.46 2.30
C LEU A 145 1.67 6.15 1.05
N LEU A 146 2.67 6.96 0.78
CA LEU A 146 3.55 6.83 -0.39
C LEU A 146 5.01 6.71 0.01
N GLY A 147 5.74 5.87 -0.71
CA GLY A 147 7.19 5.97 -0.82
C GLY A 147 7.57 6.66 -2.12
N LEU A 148 8.61 7.48 -2.09
CA LEU A 148 9.18 8.10 -3.27
C LEU A 148 10.48 7.37 -3.64
N GLY A 149 10.54 6.80 -4.83
CA GLY A 149 11.74 6.15 -5.34
C GLY A 149 12.85 7.14 -5.71
N SER A 150 14.08 6.66 -5.82
CA SER A 150 15.25 7.49 -6.10
C SER A 150 15.21 8.20 -7.45
N ASN A 151 14.46 7.69 -8.42
CA ASN A 151 14.19 8.30 -9.73
C ASN A 151 12.85 9.06 -9.79
N GLY A 152 12.19 9.26 -8.64
CA GLY A 152 10.90 9.94 -8.54
C GLY A 152 9.68 9.06 -8.80
N HIS A 153 9.82 7.71 -8.89
CA HIS A 153 8.67 6.83 -9.05
C HIS A 153 7.82 6.73 -7.78
N VAL A 154 6.53 6.52 -7.97
CA VAL A 154 5.55 6.23 -6.92
C VAL A 154 4.83 4.93 -7.30
N GLY A 155 4.87 3.94 -6.41
CA GLY A 155 4.51 2.58 -6.79
C GLY A 155 5.40 2.13 -7.95
N PHE A 156 4.83 1.55 -9.01
CA PHE A 156 5.58 1.29 -10.24
C PHE A 156 5.30 2.30 -11.35
N ASN A 157 4.88 3.53 -10.99
CA ASN A 157 4.75 4.64 -11.93
C ASN A 157 6.09 5.35 -12.08
N GLU A 158 6.88 4.90 -13.05
CA GLU A 158 8.20 5.46 -13.35
C GLU A 158 8.12 6.65 -14.32
N PRO A 159 8.98 7.68 -14.18
CA PRO A 159 9.06 8.73 -15.18
C PRO A 159 9.44 8.20 -16.58
N PRO A 160 8.79 8.71 -17.66
CA PRO A 160 7.82 9.80 -17.71
C PRO A 160 6.36 9.35 -17.58
N CYS A 161 5.89 9.07 -16.35
CA CYS A 161 4.51 8.70 -16.10
C CYS A 161 3.63 9.96 -15.95
N GLY A 162 2.54 10.03 -16.72
CA GLY A 162 1.55 11.11 -16.58
C GLY A 162 0.58 10.84 -15.44
N ARG A 163 -0.01 11.91 -14.89
CA ARG A 163 -0.98 11.85 -13.78
C ARG A 163 -2.30 11.17 -14.13
N GLU A 164 -2.65 11.15 -15.41
CA GLU A 164 -3.92 10.62 -15.92
C GLU A 164 -3.87 9.11 -16.22
N GLN A 165 -2.80 8.42 -15.79
CA GLN A 165 -2.67 7.01 -16.05
C GLN A 165 -3.64 6.20 -15.18
N PRO A 166 -4.40 5.25 -15.77
CA PRO A 166 -5.23 4.33 -15.01
C PRO A 166 -4.38 3.26 -14.31
N CYS A 167 -5.04 2.45 -13.48
CA CYS A 167 -4.46 1.20 -13.01
C CYS A 167 -4.16 0.30 -14.22
N ARG A 168 -2.94 -0.20 -14.31
CA ARG A 168 -2.47 -0.91 -15.50
C ARG A 168 -1.33 -1.87 -15.21
N VAL A 169 -1.10 -2.76 -16.16
CA VAL A 169 0.14 -3.56 -16.22
C VAL A 169 1.27 -2.65 -16.69
N VAL A 170 2.40 -2.74 -16.00
CA VAL A 170 3.64 -2.04 -16.36
C VAL A 170 4.78 -3.04 -16.50
N GLN A 171 5.75 -2.69 -17.36
CA GLN A 171 7.03 -3.36 -17.39
C GLN A 171 8.01 -2.59 -16.52
N LEU A 172 8.67 -3.29 -15.61
CA LEU A 172 9.63 -2.70 -14.69
C LEU A 172 10.96 -2.41 -15.42
N SER A 173 11.50 -1.23 -15.19
CA SER A 173 12.83 -0.89 -15.71
C SER A 173 13.93 -1.70 -15.00
N ASP A 174 15.09 -1.82 -15.65
CA ASP A 174 16.26 -2.44 -15.04
C ASP A 174 16.70 -1.69 -13.76
N ALA A 175 16.47 -0.39 -13.70
CA ALA A 175 16.78 0.41 -12.51
C ALA A 175 15.90 -0.02 -11.32
N THR A 176 14.59 -0.16 -11.52
CA THR A 176 13.65 -0.63 -10.51
C THR A 176 13.92 -2.09 -10.13
N ARG A 177 14.21 -2.96 -11.10
CA ARG A 177 14.57 -4.35 -10.80
C ARG A 177 15.84 -4.42 -9.94
N ARG A 178 16.88 -3.65 -10.26
CA ARG A 178 18.09 -3.55 -9.41
C ARG A 178 17.79 -3.03 -8.01
N GLN A 179 16.95 -2.00 -7.89
CA GLN A 179 16.57 -1.44 -6.58
C GLN A 179 15.84 -2.47 -5.70
N ASN A 180 15.02 -3.32 -6.30
CA ASN A 180 14.21 -4.33 -5.61
C ASN A 180 14.92 -5.69 -5.45
N ALA A 181 16.09 -5.88 -6.06
CA ALA A 181 16.82 -7.15 -6.05
C ALA A 181 17.12 -7.70 -4.65
N GLY A 182 17.20 -6.83 -3.64
CA GLY A 182 17.44 -7.24 -2.26
C GLY A 182 16.41 -8.24 -1.70
N LEU A 183 15.15 -8.18 -2.16
CA LEU A 183 14.10 -9.16 -1.81
C LEU A 183 14.24 -10.47 -2.59
N PHE A 184 15.05 -10.49 -3.63
CA PHE A 184 15.24 -11.59 -4.56
C PHE A 184 16.67 -12.14 -4.51
N GLY A 185 17.26 -12.17 -3.30
CA GLY A 185 18.61 -12.70 -3.10
C GLY A 185 19.73 -11.83 -3.68
N GLY A 186 19.46 -10.58 -4.02
CA GLY A 186 20.39 -9.66 -4.65
C GLY A 186 20.47 -9.79 -6.18
N ASP A 187 19.66 -10.67 -6.78
CA ASP A 187 19.64 -10.90 -8.23
C ASP A 187 18.53 -10.09 -8.90
N PRO A 188 18.84 -9.06 -9.71
CA PRO A 188 17.85 -8.31 -10.47
C PRO A 188 17.08 -9.16 -11.49
N GLU A 189 17.67 -10.23 -12.01
CA GLU A 189 17.01 -11.10 -12.98
C GLU A 189 15.92 -11.97 -12.35
N ALA A 190 16.01 -12.22 -11.03
CA ALA A 190 14.97 -12.90 -10.27
C ALA A 190 13.77 -11.99 -9.94
N VAL A 191 13.89 -10.66 -10.09
CA VAL A 191 12.77 -9.73 -9.90
C VAL A 191 11.80 -9.85 -11.07
N PRO A 192 10.48 -9.99 -10.83
CA PRO A 192 9.50 -10.03 -11.92
C PRO A 192 9.64 -8.85 -12.88
N VAL A 193 9.48 -9.11 -14.16
CA VAL A 193 9.61 -8.07 -15.20
C VAL A 193 8.35 -7.21 -15.35
N ARG A 194 7.22 -7.66 -14.78
CA ARG A 194 5.94 -6.94 -14.87
C ARG A 194 5.26 -6.82 -13.50
N ALA A 195 4.45 -5.79 -13.38
CA ALA A 195 3.62 -5.53 -12.21
C ALA A 195 2.27 -4.92 -12.63
N ILE A 196 1.30 -4.93 -11.72
CA ILE A 196 0.11 -4.06 -11.80
C ILE A 196 0.34 -2.90 -10.84
N THR A 197 0.07 -1.67 -11.28
CA THR A 197 0.15 -0.48 -10.44
C THR A 197 -1.05 0.43 -10.63
N LEU A 198 -1.55 1.01 -9.53
CA LEU A 198 -2.52 2.11 -9.59
C LEU A 198 -1.89 3.31 -10.30
N GLY A 199 -2.70 4.10 -10.98
CA GLY A 199 -2.29 5.42 -11.48
C GLY A 199 -2.10 6.43 -10.35
N LEU A 200 -1.64 7.62 -10.70
CA LEU A 200 -1.37 8.72 -9.77
C LEU A 200 -2.56 9.67 -9.64
#